data_d782c3e66e88499c646a4bd805bca46e
#
_entry.id   d782c3e66e88499c646a4bd805bca46e
#
_cell.length_a   1.000
_cell.length_b   1.000
_cell.length_c   1.000
_cell.angle_alpha   90.00
_cell.angle_beta   90.00
_cell.angle_gamma   90.00
#
_symmetry.space_group_name_H-M   'P 1'
#
loop_
_entity.id
_entity.type
_entity.pdbx_description
1 polymer ?
#
loop_
_entity_poly.entity_id
_entity_poly.type
_entity_poly.pdbx_seq_one_letter_code
_entity_poly.pdbx_strand_id
1 'polypeptide(L)'
;MCRRTGVIVQTAVGGTAKQHHLRLIKKEGCHILVGTPGRLNDILSDPYNGIKAPNLSAFVLDEADRLLDQGFAPDIKNIEKLLPDRQQIDRQTLLYSATVPNEVMDIVRSTMKRDFKYVRTVQAGEQQTHEKVPQKQVVVRGFANMLPAILELCKKELSRKDRTMPFKAIVYFGATAEVILGAKTFQNLKSPGQSVFHRHPLHPARIIEMHARLTQQQRTKAADDFRRAESGIMFSSDVTARGMDFPNVTHVIQVGIPQNKETYIHRIGRTGRGDKPGEGWLFTNEFEADEARYRLDRLPVKPDQSLETAVVDMSQDAQLPEHVAKTLTQVIDASRTVHIADKAAAYLANLGLYQWVRHKQDLVDSLNDRSRYCWALEEPPRVPPGLQQKLGLSRVRGLNTGSNLESRERGDRFSGSDSGDRDSKYSGSDRGSSSGFSRSRSSEFGRTGSSYGRGRGGFARGGSDRTSSAGFGRGRTGGNYERRGERSFDRGNRDDRFGGSSQRGSRSSGYGDRGSSSYGR
;
A
#
# COMPACT_ATOMS: atom_id res chain seq x y z
N MET A 1 -9.77 -16.16 -14.75
CA MET A 1 -9.18 -17.30 -15.45
C MET A 1 -9.98 -18.58 -15.22
N CYS A 2 -10.29 -19.02 -14.00
CA CYS A 2 -10.88 -20.34 -13.73
C CYS A 2 -12.39 -20.50 -13.98
N ARG A 3 -13.13 -19.47 -14.38
CA ARG A 3 -14.62 -19.50 -14.50
C ARG A 3 -15.20 -20.57 -15.45
N ARG A 4 -14.39 -21.13 -16.36
CA ARG A 4 -14.84 -22.12 -17.37
C ARG A 4 -14.16 -23.48 -17.22
N THR A 5 -13.40 -23.69 -16.14
CA THR A 5 -12.57 -24.90 -15.96
C THR A 5 -13.11 -25.89 -14.92
N GLY A 6 -14.21 -25.54 -14.23
CA GLY A 6 -14.69 -26.31 -13.07
C GLY A 6 -13.81 -26.17 -11.81
N VAL A 7 -12.71 -25.40 -11.86
CA VAL A 7 -11.82 -25.20 -10.71
C VAL A 7 -12.43 -24.19 -9.74
N ILE A 8 -12.63 -24.61 -8.50
CA ILE A 8 -13.16 -23.77 -7.42
C ILE A 8 -11.99 -23.02 -6.76
N VAL A 9 -12.02 -21.70 -6.86
CA VAL A 9 -11.02 -20.81 -6.25
C VAL A 9 -11.67 -20.07 -5.08
N GLN A 10 -11.11 -20.23 -3.90
CA GLN A 10 -11.52 -19.49 -2.69
C GLN A 10 -10.45 -18.50 -2.26
N THR A 11 -10.86 -17.44 -1.58
CA THR A 11 -9.95 -16.42 -1.05
C THR A 11 -9.99 -16.37 0.47
N ALA A 12 -8.83 -16.14 1.08
CA ALA A 12 -8.67 -16.01 2.53
C ALA A 12 -7.76 -14.83 2.85
N VAL A 13 -8.36 -13.61 2.92
CA VAL A 13 -7.60 -12.36 3.11
C VAL A 13 -7.98 -11.66 4.40
N GLY A 14 -7.05 -10.85 4.94
CA GLY A 14 -7.31 -9.97 6.08
C GLY A 14 -8.37 -8.90 5.75
N GLY A 15 -8.96 -8.30 6.78
CA GLY A 15 -9.98 -7.25 6.61
C GLY A 15 -11.38 -7.72 6.21
N THR A 16 -11.59 -9.04 6.11
CA THR A 16 -12.90 -9.68 5.86
C THR A 16 -13.21 -10.67 6.99
N ALA A 17 -14.49 -10.96 7.21
CA ALA A 17 -14.91 -11.86 8.28
C ALA A 17 -14.41 -13.30 8.01
N LYS A 18 -13.67 -13.91 8.96
CA LYS A 18 -13.18 -15.30 8.88
C LYS A 18 -14.31 -16.29 8.58
N GLN A 19 -15.44 -16.13 9.26
CA GLN A 19 -16.61 -17.00 9.09
C GLN A 19 -17.17 -17.01 7.66
N HIS A 20 -17.05 -15.91 6.94
CA HIS A 20 -17.47 -15.85 5.54
C HIS A 20 -16.62 -16.79 4.67
N HIS A 21 -15.29 -16.75 4.82
CA HIS A 21 -14.36 -17.61 4.10
C HIS A 21 -14.60 -19.09 4.44
N LEU A 22 -14.72 -19.40 5.74
CA LEU A 22 -14.98 -20.76 6.20
C LEU A 22 -16.27 -21.35 5.62
N ARG A 23 -17.34 -20.53 5.59
CA ARG A 23 -18.62 -20.93 5.01
C ARG A 23 -18.49 -21.28 3.52
N LEU A 24 -17.81 -20.44 2.74
CA LEU A 24 -17.61 -20.68 1.32
C LEU A 24 -16.79 -21.94 1.07
N ILE A 25 -15.67 -22.11 1.76
CA ILE A 25 -14.81 -23.30 1.63
C ILE A 25 -15.59 -24.58 1.97
N LYS A 26 -16.39 -24.57 3.04
CA LYS A 26 -17.19 -25.75 3.46
C LYS A 26 -18.35 -26.04 2.50
N LYS A 27 -19.00 -25.00 1.97
CA LYS A 27 -20.19 -25.16 1.10
C LYS A 27 -19.82 -25.57 -0.31
N GLU A 28 -18.79 -24.95 -0.87
CA GLU A 28 -18.46 -25.05 -2.30
C GLU A 28 -17.22 -25.92 -2.55
N GLY A 29 -16.46 -26.23 -1.51
CA GLY A 29 -15.15 -26.82 -1.66
C GLY A 29 -14.07 -25.81 -2.05
N CYS A 30 -12.85 -26.28 -2.24
CA CYS A 30 -11.71 -25.45 -2.59
C CYS A 30 -10.65 -26.29 -3.33
N HIS A 31 -10.38 -25.95 -4.59
CA HIS A 31 -9.26 -26.51 -5.34
C HIS A 31 -8.02 -25.60 -5.25
N ILE A 32 -8.22 -24.28 -5.24
CA ILE A 32 -7.16 -23.29 -5.08
C ILE A 32 -7.55 -22.33 -3.97
N LEU A 33 -6.75 -22.26 -2.91
CA LEU A 33 -6.91 -21.30 -1.82
C LEU A 33 -5.87 -20.18 -1.97
N VAL A 34 -6.33 -18.97 -2.25
CA VAL A 34 -5.49 -17.77 -2.35
C VAL A 34 -5.66 -16.94 -1.09
N GLY A 35 -4.57 -16.65 -0.38
CA GLY A 35 -4.70 -15.91 0.87
C GLY A 35 -3.46 -15.15 1.29
N THR A 36 -3.64 -14.28 2.29
CA THR A 36 -2.52 -13.64 2.99
C THR A 36 -2.00 -14.57 4.09
N PRO A 37 -0.66 -14.58 4.37
CA PRO A 37 -0.08 -15.54 5.31
C PRO A 37 -0.77 -15.56 6.68
N GLY A 38 -0.98 -14.41 7.33
CA GLY A 38 -1.65 -14.35 8.63
C GLY A 38 -3.08 -14.93 8.63
N ARG A 39 -3.87 -14.72 7.53
CA ARG A 39 -5.22 -15.29 7.44
C ARG A 39 -5.19 -16.79 7.12
N LEU A 40 -4.26 -17.25 6.31
CA LEU A 40 -4.07 -18.68 6.06
C LEU A 40 -3.63 -19.40 7.32
N ASN A 41 -2.68 -18.83 8.06
CA ASN A 41 -2.24 -19.35 9.34
C ASN A 41 -3.41 -19.44 10.35
N ASP A 42 -4.21 -18.37 10.50
CA ASP A 42 -5.41 -18.31 11.35
C ASP A 42 -6.47 -19.39 10.98
N ILE A 43 -6.65 -19.69 9.69
CA ILE A 43 -7.60 -20.72 9.24
C ILE A 43 -7.03 -22.12 9.45
N LEU A 44 -5.78 -22.37 9.08
CA LEU A 44 -5.20 -23.71 9.11
C LEU A 44 -4.83 -24.16 10.54
N SER A 45 -4.50 -23.24 11.44
CA SER A 45 -4.14 -23.54 12.83
C SER A 45 -5.35 -23.81 13.74
N ASP A 46 -6.55 -23.44 13.33
CA ASP A 46 -7.76 -23.59 14.14
C ASP A 46 -8.35 -25.01 13.98
N PRO A 47 -8.21 -25.89 14.99
CA PRO A 47 -8.66 -27.27 14.92
C PRO A 47 -10.18 -27.43 14.82
N TYR A 48 -10.94 -26.41 15.24
CA TYR A 48 -12.39 -26.45 15.31
C TYR A 48 -13.08 -26.13 13.98
N ASN A 49 -12.38 -25.50 13.07
CA ASN A 49 -12.98 -25.11 11.79
C ASN A 49 -13.02 -26.26 10.77
N GLY A 50 -12.27 -27.33 10.96
CA GLY A 50 -12.23 -28.52 10.09
C GLY A 50 -11.59 -28.32 8.73
N ILE A 51 -10.92 -27.18 8.48
CA ILE A 51 -10.22 -26.93 7.23
C ILE A 51 -8.80 -27.49 7.31
N LYS A 52 -8.51 -28.45 6.44
CA LYS A 52 -7.20 -29.07 6.28
C LYS A 52 -6.86 -29.20 4.80
N ALA A 53 -5.59 -29.36 4.48
CA ALA A 53 -5.12 -29.54 3.11
C ALA A 53 -4.36 -30.89 2.96
N PRO A 54 -5.02 -32.06 3.20
CA PRO A 54 -4.33 -33.36 3.26
C PRO A 54 -3.70 -33.77 1.93
N ASN A 55 -4.25 -33.33 0.81
CA ASN A 55 -3.80 -33.69 -0.54
C ASN A 55 -3.21 -32.48 -1.28
N LEU A 56 -2.48 -31.62 -0.57
CA LEU A 56 -1.89 -30.43 -1.17
C LEU A 56 -0.83 -30.80 -2.22
N SER A 57 -1.11 -30.54 -3.49
CA SER A 57 -0.23 -30.84 -4.62
C SER A 57 0.72 -29.68 -4.97
N ALA A 58 0.34 -28.44 -4.66
CA ALA A 58 1.16 -27.27 -4.94
C ALA A 58 1.10 -26.23 -3.82
N PHE A 59 2.27 -25.68 -3.47
CA PHE A 59 2.42 -24.55 -2.55
C PHE A 59 3.12 -23.40 -3.29
N VAL A 60 2.47 -22.23 -3.35
CA VAL A 60 2.94 -21.09 -4.12
C VAL A 60 3.19 -19.90 -3.20
N LEU A 61 4.40 -19.37 -3.24
CA LEU A 61 4.78 -18.11 -2.60
C LEU A 61 4.97 -17.06 -3.70
N ASP A 62 4.05 -16.11 -3.77
CA ASP A 62 4.09 -15.02 -4.73
C ASP A 62 4.55 -13.72 -4.06
N GLU A 63 5.37 -12.91 -4.76
CA GLU A 63 5.99 -11.70 -4.20
C GLU A 63 6.77 -12.02 -2.89
N ALA A 64 7.63 -13.05 -2.92
CA ALA A 64 8.30 -13.57 -1.72
C ALA A 64 9.13 -12.52 -0.99
N ASP A 65 9.82 -11.62 -1.71
CA ASP A 65 10.51 -10.47 -1.15
C ASP A 65 9.58 -9.59 -0.30
N ARG A 66 8.37 -9.33 -0.77
CA ARG A 66 7.38 -8.54 -0.03
C ARG A 66 6.85 -9.27 1.21
N LEU A 67 6.63 -10.57 1.11
CA LEU A 67 6.17 -11.35 2.27
C LEU A 67 7.17 -11.23 3.42
N LEU A 68 8.45 -11.16 3.10
CA LEU A 68 9.53 -10.97 4.08
C LEU A 68 9.61 -9.55 4.61
N ASP A 69 9.59 -8.55 3.73
CA ASP A 69 9.57 -7.13 4.10
C ASP A 69 8.45 -6.79 5.08
N GLN A 70 7.30 -7.49 4.97
CA GLN A 70 6.15 -7.32 5.84
C GLN A 70 6.21 -8.19 7.12
N GLY A 71 7.28 -8.94 7.31
CA GLY A 71 7.50 -9.74 8.52
C GLY A 71 6.70 -11.05 8.56
N PHE A 72 6.19 -11.55 7.43
CA PHE A 72 5.41 -12.79 7.38
C PHE A 72 6.23 -14.09 7.41
N ALA A 73 7.55 -14.03 7.57
CA ALA A 73 8.39 -15.22 7.68
C ALA A 73 7.92 -16.21 8.77
N PRO A 74 7.50 -15.76 9.98
CA PRO A 74 6.97 -16.66 11.00
C PRO A 74 5.64 -17.33 10.57
N ASP A 75 4.74 -16.57 9.93
CA ASP A 75 3.46 -17.12 9.45
C ASP A 75 3.67 -18.19 8.38
N ILE A 76 4.59 -17.95 7.44
CA ILE A 76 4.93 -18.91 6.38
C ILE A 76 5.47 -20.20 7.00
N LYS A 77 6.40 -20.11 7.95
CA LYS A 77 6.93 -21.29 8.66
C LYS A 77 5.86 -22.04 9.44
N ASN A 78 4.92 -21.33 10.05
CA ASN A 78 3.80 -21.96 10.76
C ASN A 78 2.85 -22.65 9.78
N ILE A 79 2.52 -22.03 8.65
CA ILE A 79 1.71 -22.64 7.59
C ILE A 79 2.37 -23.94 7.11
N GLU A 80 3.66 -23.92 6.84
CA GLU A 80 4.40 -25.12 6.39
C GLU A 80 4.29 -26.29 7.37
N LYS A 81 4.34 -26.02 8.69
CA LYS A 81 4.16 -27.04 9.73
C LYS A 81 2.75 -27.65 9.76
N LEU A 82 1.74 -26.91 9.29
CA LEU A 82 0.33 -27.34 9.23
C LEU A 82 0.01 -28.07 7.93
N LEU A 83 0.89 -28.03 6.95
CA LEU A 83 0.76 -28.75 5.68
C LEU A 83 1.32 -30.18 5.82
N PRO A 84 0.87 -31.12 4.96
CA PRO A 84 1.40 -32.49 4.94
C PRO A 84 2.91 -32.52 4.80
N ASP A 85 3.55 -33.49 5.47
CA ASP A 85 4.97 -33.71 5.34
C ASP A 85 5.35 -34.02 3.88
N ARG A 86 6.34 -33.29 3.37
CA ARG A 86 6.85 -33.46 1.99
C ARG A 86 7.47 -34.83 1.73
N GLN A 87 7.86 -35.55 2.78
CA GLN A 87 8.39 -36.92 2.65
C GLN A 87 7.25 -37.93 2.44
N GLN A 88 6.04 -37.63 2.93
CA GLN A 88 4.88 -38.49 2.82
C GLN A 88 4.02 -38.18 1.60
N ILE A 89 3.83 -36.88 1.32
CA ILE A 89 3.04 -36.36 0.19
C ILE A 89 3.90 -35.43 -0.61
N ASP A 90 4.26 -35.86 -1.80
CA ASP A 90 5.05 -35.03 -2.70
C ASP A 90 4.21 -33.84 -3.20
N ARG A 91 4.76 -32.64 -3.05
CA ARG A 91 4.14 -31.41 -3.55
C ARG A 91 5.13 -30.55 -4.30
N GLN A 92 4.64 -29.84 -5.30
CA GLN A 92 5.41 -28.84 -5.99
C GLN A 92 5.42 -27.56 -5.14
N THR A 93 6.61 -26.98 -4.93
CA THR A 93 6.72 -25.64 -4.33
C THR A 93 7.21 -24.67 -5.40
N LEU A 94 6.48 -23.56 -5.58
CA LEU A 94 6.81 -22.49 -6.52
C LEU A 94 7.02 -21.20 -5.74
N LEU A 95 8.12 -20.52 -6.04
CA LEU A 95 8.44 -19.24 -5.43
C LEU A 95 8.67 -18.22 -6.53
N TYR A 96 7.91 -17.13 -6.49
CA TYR A 96 8.04 -15.98 -7.38
C TYR A 96 8.53 -14.78 -6.59
N SER A 97 9.55 -14.11 -7.09
CA SER A 97 10.11 -12.92 -6.47
C SER A 97 10.73 -12.02 -7.55
N ALA A 98 10.58 -10.71 -7.40
CA ALA A 98 11.24 -9.75 -8.28
C ALA A 98 12.71 -9.58 -7.91
N THR A 99 13.06 -9.74 -6.64
CA THR A 99 14.42 -9.65 -6.10
C THR A 99 14.74 -10.89 -5.27
N VAL A 100 16.04 -11.20 -5.13
CA VAL A 100 16.50 -12.39 -4.39
C VAL A 100 17.54 -11.96 -3.33
N PRO A 101 17.13 -11.17 -2.32
CA PRO A 101 18.00 -10.86 -1.19
C PRO A 101 18.26 -12.11 -0.32
N ASN A 102 19.18 -12.00 0.65
CA ASN A 102 19.56 -13.12 1.51
C ASN A 102 18.37 -13.71 2.27
N GLU A 103 17.46 -12.88 2.71
CA GLU A 103 16.25 -13.28 3.44
C GLU A 103 15.35 -14.17 2.59
N VAL A 104 15.21 -13.87 1.28
CA VAL A 104 14.49 -14.73 0.33
C VAL A 104 15.22 -16.07 0.18
N MET A 105 16.55 -16.07 0.12
CA MET A 105 17.34 -17.31 0.05
C MET A 105 17.16 -18.18 1.29
N ASP A 106 16.93 -17.62 2.47
CA ASP A 106 16.64 -18.40 3.68
C ASP A 106 15.29 -19.12 3.60
N ILE A 107 14.27 -18.46 3.02
CA ILE A 107 12.99 -19.14 2.72
C ILE A 107 13.20 -20.20 1.63
N VAL A 108 13.92 -19.90 0.57
CA VAL A 108 14.22 -20.90 -0.47
C VAL A 108 14.83 -22.16 0.16
N ARG A 109 15.85 -22.02 1.01
CA ARG A 109 16.52 -23.15 1.69
C ARG A 109 15.57 -23.94 2.60
N SER A 110 14.63 -23.28 3.27
CA SER A 110 13.69 -23.94 4.18
C SER A 110 12.49 -24.56 3.46
N THR A 111 12.01 -23.93 2.38
CA THR A 111 10.72 -24.25 1.74
C THR A 111 10.86 -25.05 0.45
N MET A 112 11.96 -24.86 -0.30
CA MET A 112 12.18 -25.55 -1.58
C MET A 112 12.87 -26.91 -1.38
N LYS A 113 12.73 -27.82 -2.34
CA LYS A 113 13.54 -29.04 -2.43
C LYS A 113 14.99 -28.69 -2.75
N ARG A 114 15.95 -29.58 -2.41
CA ARG A 114 17.39 -29.32 -2.65
C ARG A 114 17.74 -29.21 -4.13
N ASP A 115 16.99 -29.87 -5.00
CA ASP A 115 17.13 -29.92 -6.45
C ASP A 115 16.21 -28.94 -7.18
N PHE A 116 15.78 -27.85 -6.53
CA PHE A 116 14.90 -26.86 -7.16
C PHE A 116 15.54 -26.24 -8.40
N LYS A 117 14.70 -25.95 -9.41
CA LYS A 117 15.15 -25.26 -10.62
C LYS A 117 15.00 -23.75 -10.43
N TYR A 118 16.12 -23.04 -10.60
CA TYR A 118 16.10 -21.58 -10.65
C TYR A 118 15.86 -21.12 -12.09
N VAL A 119 14.76 -20.38 -12.29
CA VAL A 119 14.41 -19.82 -13.60
C VAL A 119 14.54 -18.31 -13.54
N ARG A 120 15.47 -17.77 -14.28
CA ARG A 120 15.61 -16.33 -14.47
C ARG A 120 14.82 -15.92 -15.70
N THR A 121 13.77 -15.11 -15.52
CA THR A 121 12.88 -14.67 -16.61
C THR A 121 13.45 -13.51 -17.42
N VAL A 122 14.39 -12.76 -16.84
CA VAL A 122 15.13 -11.67 -17.53
C VAL A 122 16.43 -12.24 -18.02
N GLN A 123 16.65 -12.24 -19.33
CA GLN A 123 17.89 -12.77 -19.95
C GLN A 123 19.11 -11.90 -19.63
N ALA A 124 20.30 -12.51 -19.67
CA ALA A 124 21.53 -11.76 -19.49
C ALA A 124 21.66 -10.75 -20.64
N GLY A 125 21.80 -9.45 -20.31
CA GLY A 125 21.86 -8.37 -21.29
C GLY A 125 20.50 -7.75 -21.65
N GLU A 126 19.38 -8.32 -21.20
CA GLU A 126 18.08 -7.69 -21.36
C GLU A 126 17.86 -6.64 -20.26
N GLN A 127 17.53 -5.41 -20.69
CA GLN A 127 17.18 -4.35 -19.76
C GLN A 127 15.88 -4.70 -19.02
N GLN A 128 15.92 -4.59 -17.71
CA GLN A 128 14.73 -4.78 -16.87
C GLN A 128 13.68 -3.71 -17.24
N THR A 129 12.39 -4.03 -17.06
CA THR A 129 11.30 -3.12 -17.43
C THR A 129 11.47 -1.71 -16.82
N HIS A 130 11.96 -1.63 -15.58
CA HIS A 130 12.20 -0.34 -14.94
C HIS A 130 13.35 0.46 -15.57
N GLU A 131 14.31 -0.18 -16.24
CA GLU A 131 15.42 0.49 -16.93
C GLU A 131 14.99 1.05 -18.29
N LYS A 132 13.97 0.45 -18.92
CA LYS A 132 13.39 0.93 -20.19
C LYS A 132 12.51 2.17 -20.00
N VAL A 133 12.01 2.41 -18.78
CA VAL A 133 11.15 3.56 -18.46
C VAL A 133 12.02 4.79 -18.18
N PRO A 134 11.87 5.90 -18.93
CA PRO A 134 12.51 7.17 -18.58
C PRO A 134 12.16 7.60 -17.17
N GLN A 135 13.16 7.90 -16.34
CA GLN A 135 12.98 8.26 -14.94
C GLN A 135 13.57 9.63 -14.69
N LYS A 136 12.77 10.51 -14.08
CA LYS A 136 13.07 11.91 -13.87
C LYS A 136 12.96 12.23 -12.39
N GLN A 137 13.89 13.05 -11.87
CA GLN A 137 13.84 13.56 -10.50
C GLN A 137 13.62 15.06 -10.53
N VAL A 138 12.59 15.49 -9.84
CA VAL A 138 12.31 16.91 -9.57
C VAL A 138 12.62 17.17 -8.09
N VAL A 139 13.58 18.08 -7.85
CA VAL A 139 13.86 18.56 -6.50
C VAL A 139 12.99 19.78 -6.26
N VAL A 140 12.09 19.69 -5.29
CA VAL A 140 11.23 20.80 -4.88
C VAL A 140 11.83 21.54 -3.70
N ARG A 141 11.64 22.86 -3.64
CA ARG A 141 12.15 23.70 -2.57
C ARG A 141 11.65 23.29 -1.18
N GLY A 142 10.41 22.79 -1.10
CA GLY A 142 9.84 22.32 0.16
C GLY A 142 8.48 21.64 -0.03
N PHE A 143 7.87 21.22 1.08
CA PHE A 143 6.55 20.58 1.05
C PHE A 143 5.43 21.47 0.48
N ALA A 144 5.59 22.79 0.55
CA ALA A 144 4.64 23.75 -0.03
C ALA A 144 4.57 23.61 -1.56
N ASN A 145 5.69 23.33 -2.22
CA ASN A 145 5.79 23.22 -3.67
C ASN A 145 5.38 21.85 -4.23
N MET A 146 5.26 20.84 -3.38
CA MET A 146 5.07 19.45 -3.79
C MET A 146 3.80 19.23 -4.63
N LEU A 147 2.64 19.61 -4.10
CA LEU A 147 1.36 19.44 -4.82
C LEU A 147 1.23 20.40 -6.02
N PRO A 148 1.70 21.66 -5.96
CA PRO A 148 1.77 22.52 -7.14
C PRO A 148 2.59 21.93 -8.28
N ALA A 149 3.78 21.39 -8.02
CA ALA A 149 4.61 20.78 -9.05
C ALA A 149 3.97 19.54 -9.67
N ILE A 150 3.29 18.71 -8.87
CA ILE A 150 2.52 17.58 -9.37
C ILE A 150 1.34 18.06 -10.23
N LEU A 151 0.65 19.14 -9.83
CA LEU A 151 -0.44 19.70 -10.61
C LEU A 151 0.05 20.26 -11.95
N GLU A 152 1.18 20.97 -11.94
CA GLU A 152 1.81 21.48 -13.16
C GLU A 152 2.13 20.33 -14.13
N LEU A 153 2.77 19.24 -13.65
CA LEU A 153 3.04 18.05 -14.44
C LEU A 153 1.75 17.48 -15.03
N CYS A 154 0.72 17.30 -14.21
CA CYS A 154 -0.56 16.75 -14.68
C CYS A 154 -1.21 17.61 -15.76
N LYS A 155 -1.19 18.94 -15.61
CA LYS A 155 -1.72 19.87 -16.63
C LYS A 155 -0.91 19.82 -17.92
N LYS A 156 0.41 19.83 -17.82
CA LYS A 156 1.35 19.76 -18.95
C LYS A 156 1.08 18.48 -19.73
N GLU A 157 1.00 17.36 -19.05
CA GLU A 157 0.72 16.07 -19.67
C GLU A 157 -0.71 15.96 -20.23
N LEU A 158 -1.71 16.50 -19.59
CA LEU A 158 -3.08 16.53 -20.13
C LEU A 158 -3.20 17.42 -21.38
N SER A 159 -2.37 18.45 -21.50
CA SER A 159 -2.38 19.39 -22.64
C SER A 159 -1.58 18.89 -23.86
N ARG A 160 -0.74 17.87 -23.72
CA ARG A 160 0.08 17.33 -24.82
C ARG A 160 -0.80 16.73 -25.91
N LYS A 161 -0.60 17.16 -27.14
CA LYS A 161 -1.33 16.69 -28.35
C LYS A 161 -0.69 15.47 -29.02
N ASP A 162 0.60 15.25 -28.79
CA ASP A 162 1.44 14.19 -29.41
C ASP A 162 1.38 12.85 -28.65
N ARG A 163 0.47 12.70 -27.68
CA ARG A 163 0.36 11.47 -26.91
C ARG A 163 -0.28 10.33 -27.70
N THR A 164 0.31 9.15 -27.56
CA THR A 164 -0.22 7.90 -28.13
C THR A 164 -1.30 7.27 -27.25
N MET A 165 -1.35 7.63 -25.95
CA MET A 165 -2.32 7.12 -24.98
C MET A 165 -2.87 8.23 -24.06
N PRO A 166 -4.11 8.12 -23.57
CA PRO A 166 -4.63 9.05 -22.55
C PRO A 166 -3.77 9.09 -21.29
N PHE A 167 -3.66 10.27 -20.69
CA PHE A 167 -2.90 10.45 -19.44
C PHE A 167 -3.52 9.66 -18.28
N LYS A 168 -2.74 8.77 -17.71
CA LYS A 168 -3.16 7.94 -16.57
C LYS A 168 -1.99 7.77 -15.61
N ALA A 169 -2.12 8.34 -14.41
CA ALA A 169 -1.03 8.43 -13.46
C ALA A 169 -1.35 7.74 -12.14
N ILE A 170 -0.31 7.16 -11.51
CA ILE A 170 -0.36 6.75 -10.10
C ILE A 170 0.63 7.63 -9.34
N VAL A 171 0.13 8.32 -8.30
CA VAL A 171 0.92 9.17 -7.41
C VAL A 171 1.11 8.45 -6.08
N TYR A 172 2.32 8.03 -5.79
CA TYR A 172 2.68 7.32 -4.57
C TYR A 172 3.19 8.25 -3.49
N PHE A 173 2.62 8.13 -2.29
CA PHE A 173 3.11 8.78 -1.07
C PHE A 173 3.57 7.76 -0.04
N GLY A 174 4.56 8.14 0.77
CA GLY A 174 5.08 7.30 1.85
C GLY A 174 4.13 7.16 3.05
N ALA A 175 3.14 8.06 3.19
CA ALA A 175 2.19 8.05 4.31
C ALA A 175 0.74 8.13 3.83
N THR A 176 -0.14 7.33 4.45
CA THR A 176 -1.58 7.33 4.14
C THR A 176 -2.24 8.70 4.33
N ALA A 177 -1.80 9.48 5.32
CA ALA A 177 -2.33 10.82 5.56
C ALA A 177 -2.01 11.78 4.39
N GLU A 178 -0.86 11.65 3.76
CA GLU A 178 -0.49 12.41 2.55
C GLU A 178 -1.31 11.99 1.34
N VAL A 179 -1.61 10.70 1.19
CA VAL A 179 -2.53 10.22 0.13
C VAL A 179 -3.89 10.90 0.26
N ILE A 180 -4.45 10.94 1.47
CA ILE A 180 -5.75 11.55 1.75
C ILE A 180 -5.70 13.07 1.47
N LEU A 181 -4.68 13.75 1.97
CA LEU A 181 -4.50 15.18 1.76
C LEU A 181 -4.37 15.52 0.28
N GLY A 182 -3.48 14.81 -0.45
CA GLY A 182 -3.26 15.01 -1.88
C GLY A 182 -4.51 14.75 -2.71
N ALA A 183 -5.19 13.62 -2.47
CA ALA A 183 -6.43 13.27 -3.17
C ALA A 183 -7.53 14.31 -2.94
N LYS A 184 -7.77 14.71 -1.68
CA LYS A 184 -8.78 15.73 -1.36
C LYS A 184 -8.44 17.10 -1.94
N THR A 185 -7.17 17.50 -1.89
CA THR A 185 -6.72 18.74 -2.53
C THR A 185 -7.01 18.71 -4.02
N PHE A 186 -6.66 17.62 -4.71
CA PHE A 186 -6.89 17.51 -6.15
C PHE A 186 -8.39 17.37 -6.51
N GLN A 187 -9.20 16.74 -5.68
CA GLN A 187 -10.66 16.69 -5.85
C GLN A 187 -11.32 18.07 -5.71
N ASN A 188 -10.74 18.94 -4.87
CA ASN A 188 -11.25 20.28 -4.59
C ASN A 188 -10.73 21.37 -5.56
N LEU A 189 -9.87 21.01 -6.53
CA LEU A 189 -9.34 21.96 -7.50
C LEU A 189 -10.47 22.64 -8.29
N LYS A 190 -10.37 23.96 -8.42
CA LYS A 190 -11.28 24.79 -9.21
C LYS A 190 -10.49 25.68 -10.16
N SER A 191 -11.10 26.07 -11.25
CA SER A 191 -10.53 27.11 -12.10
C SER A 191 -10.84 28.48 -11.51
N PRO A 192 -9.85 29.39 -11.39
CA PRO A 192 -10.08 30.74 -10.84
C PRO A 192 -11.20 31.46 -11.59
N GLY A 193 -12.08 32.13 -10.87
CA GLY A 193 -13.15 32.96 -11.44
C GLY A 193 -14.30 32.20 -12.10
N GLN A 194 -14.36 30.87 -12.00
CA GLN A 194 -15.40 30.08 -12.65
C GLN A 194 -16.50 29.62 -11.67
N SER A 195 -17.74 29.63 -12.16
CA SER A 195 -18.94 29.16 -11.48
C SER A 195 -18.86 27.65 -11.16
N VAL A 196 -19.70 27.19 -10.25
CA VAL A 196 -19.79 25.78 -9.77
C VAL A 196 -20.08 24.78 -10.90
N PHE A 197 -20.55 25.26 -12.06
CA PHE A 197 -20.89 24.43 -13.22
C PHE A 197 -19.73 24.17 -14.19
N HIS A 198 -18.54 24.66 -13.91
CA HIS A 198 -17.40 24.44 -14.81
C HIS A 198 -16.74 23.07 -14.56
N ARG A 199 -16.19 22.53 -15.65
CA ARG A 199 -15.46 21.25 -15.59
C ARG A 199 -14.25 21.35 -14.69
N HIS A 200 -13.95 20.28 -13.99
CA HIS A 200 -12.73 20.15 -13.17
C HIS A 200 -11.46 20.50 -14.00
N PRO A 201 -10.49 21.24 -13.43
CA PRO A 201 -9.27 21.67 -14.16
C PRO A 201 -8.48 20.54 -14.81
N LEU A 202 -8.57 19.34 -14.26
CA LEU A 202 -7.90 18.14 -14.79
C LEU A 202 -8.84 17.24 -15.62
N HIS A 203 -10.04 17.75 -16.02
CA HIS A 203 -10.89 16.96 -16.91
C HIS A 203 -10.12 16.60 -18.20
N PRO A 204 -10.24 15.35 -18.72
CA PRO A 204 -11.15 14.27 -18.33
C PRO A 204 -10.62 13.32 -17.23
N ALA A 205 -9.46 13.60 -16.62
CA ALA A 205 -8.86 12.71 -15.63
C ALA A 205 -9.73 12.61 -14.36
N ARG A 206 -10.01 11.38 -13.94
CA ARG A 206 -10.70 11.10 -12.67
C ARG A 206 -9.70 11.08 -11.53
N ILE A 207 -10.03 11.74 -10.42
CA ILE A 207 -9.22 11.72 -9.20
C ILE A 207 -9.70 10.62 -8.27
N ILE A 208 -8.81 9.68 -7.94
CA ILE A 208 -9.12 8.47 -7.16
C ILE A 208 -8.12 8.36 -6.02
N GLU A 209 -8.58 7.92 -4.85
CA GLU A 209 -7.71 7.62 -3.71
C GLU A 209 -7.69 6.11 -3.40
N MET A 210 -6.50 5.59 -3.01
CA MET A 210 -6.30 4.19 -2.67
C MET A 210 -5.29 4.02 -1.53
N HIS A 211 -5.75 3.57 -0.37
CA HIS A 211 -4.88 3.40 0.81
C HIS A 211 -5.42 2.37 1.81
N ALA A 212 -4.59 1.99 2.79
CA ALA A 212 -4.89 0.93 3.74
C ALA A 212 -6.08 1.22 4.69
N ARG A 213 -6.43 2.52 4.91
CA ARG A 213 -7.56 2.89 5.78
C ARG A 213 -8.93 2.70 5.09
N LEU A 214 -8.97 2.56 3.76
CA LEU A 214 -10.20 2.22 3.04
C LEU A 214 -10.63 0.79 3.38
N THR A 215 -11.93 0.57 3.50
CA THR A 215 -12.50 -0.78 3.59
C THR A 215 -12.17 -1.60 2.34
N GLN A 216 -12.23 -2.92 2.43
CA GLN A 216 -11.96 -3.78 1.26
C GLN A 216 -12.91 -3.47 0.10
N GLN A 217 -14.19 -3.19 0.39
CA GLN A 217 -15.17 -2.82 -0.62
C GLN A 217 -14.81 -1.50 -1.33
N GLN A 218 -14.41 -0.48 -0.56
CA GLN A 218 -13.95 0.80 -1.11
C GLN A 218 -12.69 0.63 -1.97
N ARG A 219 -11.73 -0.17 -1.51
CA ARG A 219 -10.51 -0.48 -2.30
C ARG A 219 -10.83 -1.20 -3.61
N THR A 220 -11.74 -2.17 -3.58
CA THR A 220 -12.17 -2.87 -4.79
C THR A 220 -12.83 -1.89 -5.76
N LYS A 221 -13.74 -1.04 -5.28
CA LYS A 221 -14.40 -0.01 -6.10
C LYS A 221 -13.38 0.95 -6.71
N ALA A 222 -12.48 1.51 -5.91
CA ALA A 222 -11.44 2.44 -6.38
C ALA A 222 -10.52 1.79 -7.44
N ALA A 223 -10.12 0.52 -7.23
CA ALA A 223 -9.34 -0.23 -8.20
C ALA A 223 -10.09 -0.45 -9.51
N ASP A 224 -11.38 -0.79 -9.44
CA ASP A 224 -12.20 -1.00 -10.64
C ASP A 224 -12.51 0.31 -11.36
N ASP A 225 -12.74 1.39 -10.63
CA ASP A 225 -12.95 2.73 -11.20
C ASP A 225 -11.67 3.20 -11.93
N PHE A 226 -10.49 3.01 -11.33
CA PHE A 226 -9.23 3.36 -11.98
C PHE A 226 -8.92 2.45 -13.18
N ARG A 227 -9.20 1.16 -13.06
CA ARG A 227 -8.99 0.20 -14.18
C ARG A 227 -9.81 0.57 -15.40
N ARG A 228 -11.08 0.98 -15.21
CA ARG A 228 -12.01 1.37 -16.27
C ARG A 228 -11.81 2.78 -16.81
N ALA A 229 -11.18 3.66 -16.03
CA ALA A 229 -10.91 5.02 -16.47
C ALA A 229 -9.91 5.04 -17.63
N GLU A 230 -10.24 5.73 -18.69
CA GLU A 230 -9.31 6.02 -19.78
C GLU A 230 -8.22 6.99 -19.32
N SER A 231 -8.63 8.09 -18.64
CA SER A 231 -7.73 9.06 -18.02
C SER A 231 -8.02 9.16 -16.54
N GLY A 232 -6.98 9.21 -15.70
CA GLY A 232 -7.14 9.27 -14.27
C GLY A 232 -5.84 9.49 -13.51
N ILE A 233 -5.97 10.02 -12.31
CA ILE A 233 -4.87 10.23 -11.36
C ILE A 233 -5.26 9.52 -10.07
N MET A 234 -4.54 8.46 -9.73
CA MET A 234 -4.75 7.71 -8.50
C MET A 234 -3.69 8.08 -7.47
N PHE A 235 -4.10 8.68 -6.37
CA PHE A 235 -3.26 8.91 -5.20
C PHE A 235 -3.23 7.64 -4.36
N SER A 236 -2.05 7.10 -4.12
CA SER A 236 -1.92 5.80 -3.47
C SER A 236 -0.75 5.73 -2.49
N SER A 237 -0.89 4.86 -1.50
CA SER A 237 0.23 4.31 -0.74
C SER A 237 0.71 3.01 -1.40
N ASP A 238 1.68 2.32 -0.80
CA ASP A 238 2.23 1.06 -1.34
C ASP A 238 1.22 -0.09 -1.47
N VAL A 239 -0.05 0.12 -1.10
CA VAL A 239 -1.12 -0.89 -1.31
C VAL A 239 -1.34 -1.25 -2.79
N THR A 240 -0.94 -0.37 -3.72
CA THR A 240 -1.02 -0.62 -5.17
C THR A 240 0.33 -0.84 -5.83
N ALA A 241 1.43 -0.75 -5.08
CA ALA A 241 2.77 -0.89 -5.63
C ALA A 241 3.05 -2.31 -6.15
N ARG A 242 2.38 -3.32 -5.61
CA ARG A 242 2.56 -4.73 -5.98
C ARG A 242 1.20 -5.43 -6.13
N GLY A 243 1.17 -6.53 -6.90
CA GLY A 243 0.00 -7.41 -7.02
C GLY A 243 -1.23 -6.84 -7.72
N MET A 244 -1.23 -5.57 -8.11
CA MET A 244 -2.32 -4.96 -8.86
C MET A 244 -1.92 -4.69 -10.31
N ASP A 245 -2.82 -5.05 -11.21
CA ASP A 245 -2.68 -4.73 -12.63
C ASP A 245 -3.66 -3.62 -13.01
N PHE A 246 -3.09 -2.51 -13.44
CA PHE A 246 -3.81 -1.37 -13.99
C PHE A 246 -3.35 -1.16 -15.44
N PRO A 247 -4.25 -1.35 -16.41
CA PRO A 247 -3.88 -1.18 -17.81
C PRO A 247 -3.64 0.30 -18.13
N ASN A 248 -2.71 0.53 -19.07
CA ASN A 248 -2.47 1.84 -19.68
C ASN A 248 -2.03 2.94 -18.70
N VAL A 249 -1.34 2.59 -17.62
CA VAL A 249 -0.69 3.59 -16.76
C VAL A 249 0.48 4.18 -17.53
N THR A 250 0.43 5.50 -17.78
CA THR A 250 1.46 6.24 -18.53
C THR A 250 2.49 6.88 -17.60
N HIS A 251 2.10 7.22 -16.37
CA HIS A 251 2.98 7.91 -15.43
C HIS A 251 2.95 7.27 -14.05
N VAL A 252 4.11 7.09 -13.47
CA VAL A 252 4.30 6.78 -12.06
C VAL A 252 5.02 7.94 -11.40
N ILE A 253 4.35 8.59 -10.46
CA ILE A 253 4.85 9.73 -9.71
C ILE A 253 5.10 9.27 -8.27
N GLN A 254 6.32 9.38 -7.79
CA GLN A 254 6.69 9.01 -6.42
C GLN A 254 7.04 10.27 -5.64
N VAL A 255 6.39 10.48 -4.52
CA VAL A 255 6.56 11.65 -3.64
C VAL A 255 7.35 11.24 -2.41
N GLY A 256 8.52 11.83 -2.25
CA GLY A 256 9.51 11.44 -1.26
C GLY A 256 10.26 10.16 -1.63
N ILE A 257 11.35 9.91 -0.94
CA ILE A 257 12.18 8.74 -1.16
C ILE A 257 11.48 7.50 -0.61
N PRO A 258 11.33 6.42 -1.40
CA PRO A 258 10.81 5.15 -0.89
C PRO A 258 11.75 4.53 0.16
N GLN A 259 11.22 3.61 0.95
CA GLN A 259 11.99 2.98 2.04
C GLN A 259 13.23 2.23 1.54
N ASN A 260 13.12 1.57 0.40
CA ASN A 260 14.19 0.83 -0.26
C ASN A 260 14.09 0.91 -1.79
N LYS A 261 15.14 0.47 -2.46
CA LYS A 261 15.27 0.43 -3.92
C LYS A 261 14.20 -0.47 -4.57
N GLU A 262 13.89 -1.58 -3.93
CA GLU A 262 12.90 -2.55 -4.39
C GLU A 262 11.52 -1.91 -4.47
N THR A 263 11.12 -1.15 -3.45
CA THR A 263 9.85 -0.41 -3.45
C THR A 263 9.79 0.59 -4.60
N TYR A 264 10.90 1.31 -4.86
CA TYR A 264 11.00 2.21 -6.02
C TYR A 264 10.73 1.48 -7.33
N ILE A 265 11.43 0.36 -7.56
CA ILE A 265 11.32 -0.47 -8.76
C ILE A 265 9.90 -1.02 -8.94
N HIS A 266 9.29 -1.53 -7.88
CA HIS A 266 7.92 -2.06 -7.92
C HIS A 266 6.88 -0.99 -8.25
N ARG A 267 7.07 0.24 -7.76
CA ARG A 267 6.21 1.37 -8.13
C ARG A 267 6.39 1.72 -9.61
N ILE A 268 7.64 1.88 -10.09
CA ILE A 268 7.94 2.14 -11.50
C ILE A 268 7.37 1.04 -12.39
N GLY A 269 7.46 -0.23 -12.00
CA GLY A 269 6.90 -1.36 -12.73
C GLY A 269 5.36 -1.36 -12.88
N ARG A 270 4.66 -0.31 -12.43
CA ARG A 270 3.23 -0.11 -12.75
C ARG A 270 3.02 0.54 -14.10
N THR A 271 4.03 1.19 -14.68
CA THR A 271 4.01 1.73 -16.05
C THR A 271 4.97 0.97 -16.98
N GLY A 272 4.98 1.27 -18.26
CA GLY A 272 5.88 0.64 -19.22
C GLY A 272 5.63 -0.86 -19.46
N ARG A 273 4.41 -1.35 -19.25
CA ARG A 273 4.07 -2.77 -19.39
C ARG A 273 3.66 -3.13 -20.81
N GLY A 274 4.13 -4.29 -21.30
CA GLY A 274 3.74 -4.82 -22.62
C GLY A 274 4.09 -3.85 -23.74
N ASP A 275 5.34 -3.36 -23.75
CA ASP A 275 5.92 -2.44 -24.76
C ASP A 275 5.17 -1.10 -24.92
N LYS A 276 4.33 -0.74 -23.92
CA LYS A 276 3.67 0.56 -23.89
C LYS A 276 4.61 1.63 -23.33
N PRO A 277 4.54 2.86 -23.84
CA PRO A 277 5.33 3.96 -23.29
C PRO A 277 4.91 4.28 -21.85
N GLY A 278 5.88 4.69 -21.05
CA GLY A 278 5.66 5.10 -19.68
C GLY A 278 6.76 6.02 -19.19
N GLU A 279 6.46 6.84 -18.18
CA GLU A 279 7.42 7.71 -17.50
C GLU A 279 7.36 7.54 -15.99
N GLY A 280 8.53 7.62 -15.37
CA GLY A 280 8.71 7.64 -13.92
C GLY A 280 9.16 9.01 -13.44
N TRP A 281 8.51 9.53 -12.40
CA TRP A 281 8.84 10.80 -11.79
C TRP A 281 9.06 10.62 -10.30
N LEU A 282 10.17 11.14 -9.79
CA LEU A 282 10.50 11.18 -8.37
C LEU A 282 10.54 12.64 -7.92
N PHE A 283 9.69 12.99 -6.97
CA PHE A 283 9.65 14.32 -6.35
C PHE A 283 10.29 14.23 -4.97
N THR A 284 11.35 14.99 -4.74
CA THR A 284 12.07 15.04 -3.46
C THR A 284 12.20 16.47 -2.98
N ASN A 285 12.21 16.67 -1.67
CA ASN A 285 12.61 17.97 -1.10
C ASN A 285 14.14 18.15 -1.23
N GLU A 286 14.62 19.37 -1.12
CA GLU A 286 16.06 19.66 -1.16
C GLU A 286 16.85 18.83 -0.14
N PHE A 287 16.35 18.70 1.09
CA PHE A 287 17.00 17.91 2.15
C PHE A 287 16.98 16.37 1.92
N GLU A 288 16.23 15.90 0.92
CA GLU A 288 16.19 14.50 0.52
C GLU A 288 17.17 14.15 -0.62
N ALA A 289 17.71 15.16 -1.30
CA ALA A 289 18.42 14.94 -2.58
C ALA A 289 19.64 14.00 -2.44
N ASP A 290 20.42 14.16 -1.38
CA ASP A 290 21.62 13.33 -1.15
C ASP A 290 21.24 11.90 -0.77
N GLU A 291 20.23 11.74 0.07
CA GLU A 291 19.73 10.42 0.45
C GLU A 291 19.09 9.70 -0.75
N ALA A 292 18.45 10.44 -1.67
CA ALA A 292 17.92 9.86 -2.91
C ALA A 292 19.04 9.27 -3.76
N ARG A 293 20.18 9.98 -3.92
CA ARG A 293 21.35 9.45 -4.64
C ARG A 293 21.90 8.18 -3.99
N TYR A 294 21.94 8.12 -2.67
CA TYR A 294 22.44 6.96 -1.94
C TYR A 294 21.49 5.75 -2.04
N ARG A 295 20.20 5.94 -1.74
CA ARG A 295 19.22 4.82 -1.72
C ARG A 295 18.89 4.29 -3.11
N LEU A 296 18.96 5.16 -4.13
CA LEU A 296 18.61 4.82 -5.52
C LEU A 296 19.85 4.70 -6.42
N ASP A 297 21.01 4.41 -5.81
CA ASP A 297 22.26 4.18 -6.52
C ASP A 297 22.07 3.18 -7.68
N ARG A 298 22.70 3.48 -8.82
CA ARG A 298 22.64 2.72 -10.09
C ARG A 298 21.26 2.65 -10.77
N LEU A 299 20.27 3.42 -10.33
CA LEU A 299 19.05 3.57 -11.10
C LEU A 299 19.19 4.71 -12.11
N PRO A 300 18.57 4.59 -13.31
CA PRO A 300 18.72 5.57 -14.40
C PRO A 300 17.87 6.84 -14.17
N VAL A 301 17.89 7.38 -12.96
CA VAL A 301 17.12 8.57 -12.57
C VAL A 301 17.89 9.81 -12.98
N LYS A 302 17.28 10.67 -13.83
CA LYS A 302 17.89 11.90 -14.34
C LYS A 302 17.22 13.13 -13.72
N PRO A 303 17.99 14.18 -13.36
CA PRO A 303 17.40 15.44 -12.92
C PRO A 303 16.50 16.05 -13.99
N ASP A 304 15.36 16.62 -13.57
CA ASP A 304 14.42 17.36 -14.41
C ASP A 304 14.08 18.70 -13.75
N GLN A 305 14.21 19.79 -14.49
CA GLN A 305 13.95 21.15 -14.06
C GLN A 305 12.80 21.79 -14.85
N SER A 306 12.00 20.99 -15.53
CA SER A 306 10.96 21.49 -16.43
C SER A 306 9.71 22.00 -15.72
N LEU A 307 9.61 21.85 -14.40
CA LEU A 307 8.47 22.27 -13.58
C LEU A 307 8.82 23.53 -12.79
N GLU A 308 8.26 24.67 -13.21
CA GLU A 308 8.59 25.99 -12.65
C GLU A 308 8.06 26.17 -11.22
N THR A 309 6.90 25.59 -10.90
CA THR A 309 6.32 25.65 -9.54
C THR A 309 7.18 24.92 -8.50
N ALA A 310 8.08 24.04 -8.91
CA ALA A 310 8.93 23.26 -8.00
C ALA A 310 9.89 24.15 -7.19
N VAL A 311 10.40 25.23 -7.78
CA VAL A 311 11.46 26.08 -7.21
C VAL A 311 10.98 27.44 -6.70
N VAL A 312 9.67 27.70 -6.76
CA VAL A 312 9.11 29.00 -6.32
C VAL A 312 9.31 29.20 -4.82
N ASP A 313 9.84 30.36 -4.45
CA ASP A 313 9.88 30.77 -3.05
C ASP A 313 8.54 31.43 -2.67
N MET A 314 7.70 30.67 -1.96
CA MET A 314 6.38 31.15 -1.53
C MET A 314 6.45 32.16 -0.38
N SER A 315 7.64 32.41 0.20
CA SER A 315 7.83 33.41 1.25
C SER A 315 8.06 34.84 0.69
N GLN A 316 8.30 34.94 -0.60
CA GLN A 316 8.62 36.20 -1.27
C GLN A 316 7.51 36.61 -2.25
N ASP A 317 7.18 37.89 -2.25
CA ASP A 317 6.35 38.50 -3.28
C ASP A 317 7.18 38.70 -4.55
N ALA A 318 7.13 37.69 -5.43
CA ALA A 318 7.79 37.75 -6.73
C ALA A 318 6.74 37.81 -7.86
N GLN A 319 7.07 38.56 -8.93
CA GLN A 319 6.29 38.48 -10.17
C GLN A 319 6.52 37.11 -10.82
N LEU A 320 5.51 36.25 -10.73
CA LEU A 320 5.54 34.91 -11.32
C LEU A 320 4.87 34.92 -12.70
N PRO A 321 5.29 34.08 -13.64
CA PRO A 321 4.54 33.82 -14.85
C PRO A 321 3.07 33.43 -14.53
N GLU A 322 2.13 33.89 -15.34
CA GLU A 322 0.69 33.73 -15.07
C GLU A 322 0.30 32.25 -14.83
N HIS A 323 0.83 31.33 -15.65
CA HIS A 323 0.54 29.91 -15.52
C HIS A 323 1.07 29.30 -14.21
N VAL A 324 2.21 29.79 -13.71
CA VAL A 324 2.79 29.39 -12.41
C VAL A 324 1.91 29.90 -11.28
N ALA A 325 1.64 31.21 -11.27
CA ALA A 325 0.80 31.86 -10.26
C ALA A 325 -0.59 31.21 -10.19
N LYS A 326 -1.21 30.94 -11.35
CA LYS A 326 -2.50 30.23 -11.44
C LYS A 326 -2.45 28.81 -10.87
N THR A 327 -1.36 28.08 -11.10
CA THR A 327 -1.21 26.71 -10.60
C THR A 327 -1.03 26.71 -9.09
N LEU A 328 -0.22 27.61 -8.54
CA LEU A 328 -0.06 27.79 -7.10
C LEU A 328 -1.38 28.17 -6.42
N THR A 329 -2.06 29.20 -6.92
CA THR A 329 -3.35 29.65 -6.37
C THR A 329 -4.39 28.51 -6.36
N GLN A 330 -4.50 27.73 -7.42
CA GLN A 330 -5.43 26.60 -7.47
C GLN A 330 -5.17 25.58 -6.37
N VAL A 331 -3.89 25.21 -6.11
CA VAL A 331 -3.55 24.25 -5.06
C VAL A 331 -3.74 24.85 -3.68
N ILE A 332 -3.36 26.12 -3.49
CA ILE A 332 -3.55 26.83 -2.22
C ILE A 332 -5.04 26.87 -1.86
N ASP A 333 -5.88 27.35 -2.76
CA ASP A 333 -7.33 27.46 -2.53
C ASP A 333 -7.96 26.10 -2.27
N ALA A 334 -7.61 25.09 -3.06
CA ALA A 334 -8.09 23.73 -2.84
C ALA A 334 -7.62 23.16 -1.50
N SER A 335 -6.36 23.37 -1.13
CA SER A 335 -5.78 22.89 0.13
C SER A 335 -6.43 23.57 1.35
N ARG A 336 -6.79 24.84 1.25
CA ARG A 336 -7.51 25.58 2.32
C ARG A 336 -8.83 24.91 2.67
N THR A 337 -9.53 24.35 1.70
CA THR A 337 -10.83 23.68 1.91
C THR A 337 -10.74 22.28 2.52
N VAL A 338 -9.55 21.67 2.57
CA VAL A 338 -9.34 20.37 3.21
C VAL A 338 -9.48 20.51 4.73
N HIS A 339 -10.14 19.54 5.37
CA HIS A 339 -10.40 19.57 6.81
C HIS A 339 -9.10 19.61 7.63
N ILE A 340 -9.09 20.38 8.73
CA ILE A 340 -7.91 20.57 9.58
C ILE A 340 -7.34 19.28 10.14
N ALA A 341 -8.18 18.28 10.46
CA ALA A 341 -7.72 17.00 10.96
C ALA A 341 -6.88 16.22 9.93
N ASP A 342 -7.20 16.33 8.63
CA ASP A 342 -6.40 15.68 7.56
C ASP A 342 -5.05 16.38 7.38
N LYS A 343 -5.04 17.73 7.49
CA LYS A 343 -3.81 18.54 7.46
C LYS A 343 -2.89 18.20 8.64
N ALA A 344 -3.46 18.13 9.85
CA ALA A 344 -2.73 17.75 11.06
C ALA A 344 -2.19 16.32 10.98
N ALA A 345 -3.00 15.38 10.48
CA ALA A 345 -2.56 14.00 10.29
C ALA A 345 -1.40 13.89 9.28
N ALA A 346 -1.43 14.67 8.19
CA ALA A 346 -0.36 14.70 7.20
C ALA A 346 0.93 15.34 7.77
N TYR A 347 0.80 16.42 8.54
CA TYR A 347 1.92 17.07 9.23
C TYR A 347 2.64 16.10 10.17
N LEU A 348 1.89 15.44 11.07
CA LEU A 348 2.43 14.48 12.02
C LEU A 348 3.01 13.23 11.35
N ALA A 349 2.38 12.77 10.27
CA ALA A 349 2.87 11.62 9.52
C ALA A 349 4.23 11.90 8.87
N ASN A 350 4.45 13.11 8.35
CA ASN A 350 5.75 13.49 7.78
C ASN A 350 6.83 13.61 8.85
N LEU A 351 6.55 14.16 10.02
CA LEU A 351 7.53 14.15 11.12
C LEU A 351 8.02 12.73 11.43
N GLY A 352 7.12 11.73 11.38
CA GLY A 352 7.46 10.33 11.56
C GLY A 352 8.18 9.70 10.37
N LEU A 353 7.73 9.99 9.14
CA LEU A 353 8.28 9.44 7.92
C LEU A 353 9.73 9.91 7.68
N TYR A 354 10.00 11.17 7.99
CA TYR A 354 11.30 11.81 7.79
C TYR A 354 12.18 11.83 9.05
N GLN A 355 11.94 10.92 10.01
CA GLN A 355 12.78 10.83 11.23
C GLN A 355 14.26 10.54 10.95
N TRP A 356 14.62 10.04 9.77
CA TRP A 356 15.98 9.78 9.34
C TRP A 356 16.74 11.04 8.92
N VAL A 357 16.05 12.15 8.62
CA VAL A 357 16.67 13.45 8.25
C VAL A 357 17.55 13.94 9.39
N ARG A 358 18.79 14.30 9.08
CA ARG A 358 19.79 14.77 10.08
C ARG A 358 19.43 16.16 10.63
N HIS A 359 19.14 17.09 9.73
CA HIS A 359 18.78 18.47 10.06
C HIS A 359 17.27 18.59 10.29
N LYS A 360 16.84 18.30 11.52
CA LYS A 360 15.42 18.31 11.89
C LYS A 360 14.76 19.67 11.76
N GLN A 361 15.56 20.76 11.84
CA GLN A 361 15.04 22.11 11.68
C GLN A 361 14.51 22.32 10.26
N ASP A 362 15.27 21.92 9.22
CA ASP A 362 14.87 22.08 7.82
C ASP A 362 13.55 21.35 7.52
N LEU A 363 13.39 20.15 8.10
CA LEU A 363 12.14 19.39 8.01
C LEU A 363 10.96 20.16 8.61
N VAL A 364 11.14 20.69 9.83
CA VAL A 364 10.08 21.41 10.55
C VAL A 364 9.76 22.71 9.86
N ASP A 365 10.77 23.47 9.42
CA ASP A 365 10.59 24.73 8.70
C ASP A 365 9.82 24.51 7.40
N SER A 366 10.18 23.51 6.60
CA SER A 366 9.48 23.17 5.36
C SER A 366 8.02 22.72 5.58
N LEU A 367 7.73 22.01 6.68
CA LEU A 367 6.36 21.63 7.05
C LEU A 367 5.55 22.84 7.54
N ASN A 368 6.19 23.76 8.28
CA ASN A 368 5.57 25.00 8.74
C ASN A 368 5.26 25.94 7.56
N ASP A 369 6.16 26.04 6.59
CA ASP A 369 5.94 26.80 5.36
C ASP A 369 4.71 26.28 4.60
N ARG A 370 4.57 24.97 4.46
CA ARG A 370 3.35 24.38 3.89
C ARG A 370 2.11 24.74 4.69
N SER A 371 2.19 24.70 6.02
CA SER A 371 1.07 25.05 6.90
C SER A 371 0.67 26.50 6.74
N ARG A 372 1.63 27.40 6.63
CA ARG A 372 1.41 28.84 6.46
C ARG A 372 0.94 29.19 5.05
N TYR A 373 1.69 28.81 4.03
CA TYR A 373 1.47 29.29 2.66
C TYR A 373 0.37 28.49 1.92
N CYS A 374 0.28 27.19 2.13
CA CYS A 374 -0.73 26.36 1.44
C CYS A 374 -2.03 26.22 2.21
N TRP A 375 -1.97 26.13 3.54
CA TRP A 375 -3.16 25.86 4.35
C TRP A 375 -3.73 27.10 5.02
N ALA A 376 -3.01 28.24 4.98
CA ALA A 376 -3.33 29.49 5.64
C ALA A 376 -3.62 29.31 7.15
N LEU A 377 -2.80 28.51 7.81
CA LEU A 377 -2.86 28.32 9.25
C LEU A 377 -1.96 29.36 9.93
N GLU A 378 -2.47 30.05 10.94
CA GLU A 378 -1.69 30.98 11.77
C GLU A 378 -0.60 30.24 12.53
N GLU A 379 -0.94 29.05 13.04
CA GLU A 379 -0.01 28.17 13.73
C GLU A 379 0.03 26.79 13.06
N PRO A 380 1.21 26.13 13.04
CA PRO A 380 1.31 24.77 12.54
C PRO A 380 0.52 23.79 13.43
N PRO A 381 0.13 22.62 12.91
CA PRO A 381 -0.58 21.62 13.68
C PRO A 381 0.15 21.21 14.96
N ARG A 382 -0.62 21.00 16.04
CA ARG A 382 -0.07 20.63 17.35
C ARG A 382 0.67 19.30 17.30
N VAL A 383 1.89 19.28 17.87
CA VAL A 383 2.70 18.08 18.05
C VAL A 383 2.62 17.62 19.50
N PRO A 384 2.08 16.41 19.77
CA PRO A 384 2.03 15.88 21.13
C PRO A 384 3.44 15.76 21.75
N PRO A 385 3.64 16.14 23.04
CA PRO A 385 4.95 16.10 23.69
C PRO A 385 5.63 14.73 23.64
N GLY A 386 4.88 13.65 23.79
CA GLY A 386 5.41 12.29 23.67
C GLY A 386 5.95 11.95 22.28
N LEU A 387 5.33 12.49 21.22
CA LEU A 387 5.81 12.34 19.85
C LEU A 387 7.06 13.19 19.61
N GLN A 388 7.07 14.43 20.13
CA GLN A 388 8.23 15.31 20.05
C GLN A 388 9.47 14.65 20.68
N GLN A 389 9.32 14.09 21.87
CA GLN A 389 10.41 13.39 22.56
C GLN A 389 10.86 12.14 21.77
N LYS A 390 9.91 11.32 21.30
CA LYS A 390 10.18 10.09 20.54
C LYS A 390 10.95 10.37 19.25
N LEU A 391 10.68 11.48 18.59
CA LEU A 391 11.31 11.86 17.31
C LEU A 391 12.57 12.73 17.48
N GLY A 392 12.98 13.02 18.72
CA GLY A 392 14.16 13.83 19.01
C GLY A 392 14.01 15.31 18.61
N LEU A 393 12.77 15.84 18.66
CA LEU A 393 12.44 17.20 18.24
C LEU A 393 12.45 18.23 19.38
N SER A 394 12.92 17.87 20.56
CA SER A 394 12.86 18.73 21.77
C SER A 394 13.67 20.05 21.65
N ARG A 395 14.66 20.08 20.74
CA ARG A 395 15.52 21.26 20.50
C ARG A 395 15.15 22.01 19.21
N VAL A 396 14.14 21.54 18.49
CA VAL A 396 13.71 22.14 17.22
C VAL A 396 12.75 23.30 17.49
N ARG A 397 12.96 24.43 16.83
CA ARG A 397 12.12 25.63 16.96
C ARG A 397 10.90 25.55 16.03
N GLY A 398 9.86 26.32 16.33
CA GLY A 398 8.69 26.47 15.46
C GLY A 398 7.65 25.33 15.57
N LEU A 399 7.81 24.40 16.50
CA LEU A 399 6.79 23.37 16.77
C LEU A 399 5.70 23.94 17.69
N ASN A 400 4.44 23.72 17.32
CA ASN A 400 3.31 23.99 18.22
C ASN A 400 3.15 22.82 19.20
N THR A 401 3.55 23.03 20.44
CA THR A 401 3.46 22.02 21.51
C THR A 401 2.22 22.18 22.39
N GLY A 402 1.46 23.27 22.20
CA GLY A 402 0.24 23.54 22.97
C GLY A 402 0.47 23.94 24.44
N SER A 403 1.71 24.27 24.82
CA SER A 403 2.07 24.54 26.22
C SER A 403 1.77 25.98 26.70
N ASN A 404 1.23 26.86 25.83
CA ASN A 404 1.15 28.30 26.18
C ASN A 404 -0.23 28.86 26.51
N LEU A 405 -1.34 28.10 26.46
CA LEU A 405 -2.67 28.66 26.76
C LEU A 405 -3.40 28.01 27.94
N GLU A 406 -3.11 26.76 28.32
CA GLU A 406 -3.79 26.14 29.45
C GLU A 406 -3.13 26.38 30.82
N SER A 407 -1.89 26.89 30.86
CA SER A 407 -1.22 27.24 32.12
C SER A 407 -1.56 28.63 32.63
N ARG A 408 -2.12 29.52 31.80
CA ARG A 408 -2.55 30.86 32.23
C ARG A 408 -3.96 30.92 32.79
N GLU A 409 -4.84 30.00 32.42
CA GLU A 409 -6.21 29.96 32.98
C GLU A 409 -6.36 29.12 34.26
N ARG A 410 -5.37 28.31 34.65
CA ARG A 410 -5.36 27.57 35.91
C ARG A 410 -4.58 28.25 37.02
N GLY A 411 -3.86 29.34 36.75
CA GLY A 411 -3.07 30.09 37.73
C GLY A 411 -3.84 31.10 38.54
N ASP A 412 -5.04 31.53 38.11
CA ASP A 412 -5.76 32.64 38.77
C ASP A 412 -7.00 32.25 39.59
N ARG A 413 -7.19 30.94 39.88
CA ARG A 413 -8.36 30.49 40.70
C ARG A 413 -8.01 29.88 42.03
N PHE A 414 -6.82 30.02 42.58
CA PHE A 414 -6.52 29.63 43.96
C PHE A 414 -5.56 30.61 44.63
N SER A 415 -6.10 31.79 44.99
CA SER A 415 -5.65 32.56 46.14
C SER A 415 -6.81 33.41 46.66
N GLY A 416 -7.61 32.76 47.46
CA GLY A 416 -8.64 33.39 48.27
C GLY A 416 -8.73 32.58 49.54
N SER A 417 -7.89 32.97 50.52
CA SER A 417 -8.03 32.58 51.91
C SER A 417 -9.34 33.14 52.42
N ASP A 418 -10.22 32.32 52.95
CA ASP A 418 -11.04 32.74 54.10
C ASP A 418 -11.29 31.59 55.03
N SER A 419 -10.90 31.84 56.26
CA SER A 419 -11.10 31.06 57.45
C SER A 419 -12.53 31.27 57.98
N GLY A 420 -13.22 30.21 58.30
CA GLY A 420 -14.54 30.33 58.98
C GLY A 420 -15.06 28.98 59.43
N ASP A 421 -14.88 28.76 60.73
CA ASP A 421 -15.47 27.78 61.60
C ASP A 421 -17.00 27.59 61.41
N ARG A 422 -17.48 26.38 61.58
CA ARG A 422 -18.52 25.95 62.53
C ARG A 422 -19.32 24.72 62.09
N ASP A 423 -19.13 23.72 62.87
CA ASP A 423 -20.11 22.80 63.50
C ASP A 423 -21.47 22.45 62.89
N SER A 424 -21.69 21.18 62.98
CA SER A 424 -22.85 20.45 63.46
C SER A 424 -23.74 19.67 62.52
N LYS A 425 -23.65 18.37 62.71
CA LYS A 425 -24.74 17.43 63.10
C LYS A 425 -25.84 17.01 62.13
N TYR A 426 -25.96 15.69 62.11
CA TYR A 426 -27.16 14.80 62.05
C TYR A 426 -27.62 14.30 60.66
N SER A 427 -27.48 13.01 60.54
CA SER A 427 -28.46 11.89 60.45
C SER A 427 -29.16 11.77 59.09
N GLY A 428 -29.07 10.64 58.47
CA GLY A 428 -29.79 9.44 58.69
C GLY A 428 -30.29 8.84 57.42
N SER A 429 -30.06 7.55 57.27
CA SER A 429 -30.90 6.54 56.61
C SER A 429 -31.17 6.66 55.08
N ASP A 430 -31.00 5.69 54.33
CA ASP A 430 -31.28 4.30 54.25
C ASP A 430 -31.50 3.87 52.79
N ARG A 431 -30.97 2.71 52.46
CA ARG A 431 -31.45 1.72 51.48
C ARG A 431 -31.35 1.99 49.96
N GLY A 432 -30.58 1.19 49.31
CA GLY A 432 -30.99 0.08 48.53
C GLY A 432 -30.02 -0.33 47.42
N SER A 433 -29.41 -1.46 47.59
CA SER A 433 -29.10 -2.55 46.67
C SER A 433 -28.94 -2.22 45.17
N SER A 434 -27.92 -2.61 44.45
CA SER A 434 -27.41 -3.96 44.24
C SER A 434 -26.41 -3.99 43.08
N SER A 435 -25.58 -4.97 43.20
CA SER A 435 -24.83 -5.71 42.17
C SER A 435 -23.58 -5.09 41.58
N GLY A 436 -22.49 -5.59 42.14
CA GLY A 436 -21.15 -5.46 41.66
C GLY A 436 -20.80 -6.35 40.47
N PHE A 437 -19.79 -5.92 39.80
CA PHE A 437 -18.88 -6.83 39.11
C PHE A 437 -17.47 -6.27 39.24
N SER A 438 -16.72 -6.90 40.09
CA SER A 438 -15.28 -6.78 40.24
C SER A 438 -14.58 -7.45 39.06
N ARG A 439 -13.69 -6.74 38.42
CA ARG A 439 -12.64 -7.33 37.61
C ARG A 439 -11.29 -7.00 38.22
N SER A 440 -10.71 -8.04 38.78
CA SER A 440 -9.33 -8.13 39.21
C SER A 440 -8.35 -7.90 38.04
N ARG A 441 -7.43 -6.99 38.27
CA ARG A 441 -6.19 -6.86 37.52
C ARG A 441 -5.13 -7.70 38.21
N SER A 442 -4.51 -8.62 37.51
CA SER A 442 -3.20 -9.16 37.84
C SER A 442 -2.19 -8.70 36.83
N SER A 443 -1.27 -7.89 37.28
CA SER A 443 -0.05 -7.48 36.59
C SER A 443 1.09 -8.34 37.11
N GLU A 444 1.76 -9.06 36.21
CA GLU A 444 3.12 -9.54 36.47
C GLU A 444 3.95 -9.33 35.21
N PHE A 445 4.88 -8.39 35.30
CA PHE A 445 5.99 -8.24 34.39
C PHE A 445 7.27 -8.61 35.12
N GLY A 446 7.80 -9.80 34.83
CA GLY A 446 9.15 -10.21 35.19
C GLY A 446 10.18 -9.56 34.24
N ARG A 447 11.05 -8.76 34.82
CA ARG A 447 12.31 -8.31 34.23
C ARG A 447 13.33 -9.45 34.29
N THR A 448 13.96 -9.79 33.17
CA THR A 448 15.30 -10.40 33.19
C THR A 448 16.21 -9.58 32.30
N GLY A 449 17.15 -8.92 32.94
CA GLY A 449 18.30 -8.31 32.31
C GLY A 449 19.35 -9.38 32.01
N SER A 450 20.04 -9.27 30.91
CA SER A 450 21.32 -9.97 30.70
C SER A 450 22.41 -8.98 30.33
N SER A 451 23.39 -8.98 31.18
CA SER A 451 24.64 -8.26 31.14
C SER A 451 25.59 -8.85 30.10
N TYR A 452 26.27 -7.97 29.39
CA TYR A 452 27.40 -8.29 28.54
C TYR A 452 28.66 -8.57 29.40
N GLY A 453 29.29 -9.75 29.20
CA GLY A 453 30.62 -10.08 29.68
C GLY A 453 31.57 -10.28 28.49
N ARG A 454 32.61 -9.46 28.44
CA ARG A 454 33.79 -9.65 27.57
C ARG A 454 34.66 -10.74 28.15
N GLY A 455 35.11 -11.67 27.30
CA GLY A 455 36.20 -12.61 27.62
C GLY A 455 37.07 -12.87 26.39
N ARG A 456 38.32 -12.49 26.52
CA ARG A 456 39.44 -12.75 25.57
C ARG A 456 40.09 -14.10 25.86
N GLY A 457 40.68 -14.68 24.81
CA GLY A 457 41.78 -15.68 24.85
C GLY A 457 41.29 -17.06 24.44
N GLY A 458 41.95 -17.82 23.60
CA GLY A 458 43.32 -17.99 23.28
C GLY A 458 43.44 -19.22 22.39
N PHE A 459 44.48 -19.28 21.66
CA PHE A 459 44.99 -20.31 20.74
C PHE A 459 45.02 -21.74 21.29
N ALA A 460 44.75 -22.76 20.44
CA ALA A 460 45.65 -23.92 20.30
C ALA A 460 45.31 -24.78 19.07
N ARG A 461 46.37 -25.20 18.43
CA ARG A 461 46.55 -26.06 17.26
C ARG A 461 46.35 -27.55 17.60
N GLY A 462 46.15 -28.34 16.55
CA GLY A 462 46.45 -29.78 16.43
C GLY A 462 45.29 -30.50 15.76
N GLY A 463 45.33 -31.17 14.65
CA GLY A 463 46.36 -31.90 14.00
C GLY A 463 45.86 -33.28 13.63
N SER A 464 45.91 -33.59 12.31
CA SER A 464 46.11 -34.96 11.75
C SER A 464 45.06 -36.03 12.10
N ASP A 465 44.67 -36.92 11.31
CA ASP A 465 45.12 -37.60 10.10
C ASP A 465 44.15 -38.75 9.77
N ARG A 466 44.05 -39.03 8.45
CA ARG A 466 44.03 -40.35 7.82
C ARG A 466 42.79 -41.26 7.85
N THR A 467 42.35 -41.52 6.66
CA THR A 467 42.40 -42.73 5.80
C THR A 467 41.32 -43.73 6.07
N SER A 468 40.67 -44.26 5.11
CA SER A 468 40.82 -45.13 3.98
C SER A 468 39.46 -45.81 3.75
N SER A 469 38.97 -45.86 2.59
CA SER A 469 39.12 -46.78 1.46
C SER A 469 38.11 -47.91 1.41
N ALA A 470 37.64 -48.10 0.18
CA ALA A 470 37.16 -49.34 -0.46
C ALA A 470 35.74 -49.83 -0.05
N GLY A 471 34.91 -50.30 -0.93
CA GLY A 471 35.02 -50.78 -2.25
C GLY A 471 33.73 -51.44 -2.76
N PHE A 472 33.63 -51.49 -4.02
CA PHE A 472 33.00 -52.50 -4.89
C PHE A 472 31.73 -53.22 -4.52
N GLY A 473 30.76 -53.21 -5.45
CA GLY A 473 29.70 -54.22 -5.55
C GLY A 473 28.81 -54.00 -6.76
N ARG A 474 29.16 -54.59 -7.89
CA ARG A 474 28.33 -54.75 -9.10
C ARG A 474 27.22 -55.75 -8.86
N GLY A 475 26.07 -55.55 -9.46
CA GLY A 475 25.03 -56.57 -9.61
C GLY A 475 23.99 -56.14 -10.67
N ARG A 476 24.15 -56.72 -11.88
CA ARG A 476 23.22 -56.72 -13.04
C ARG A 476 22.05 -57.67 -12.78
N THR A 477 20.95 -57.41 -13.44
CA THR A 477 20.02 -58.22 -14.22
C THR A 477 18.65 -57.63 -14.06
N GLY A 478 17.88 -57.24 -15.05
CA GLY A 478 17.54 -57.90 -16.29
C GLY A 478 16.11 -58.44 -16.20
N GLY A 479 15.18 -57.96 -17.00
CA GLY A 479 13.86 -58.54 -17.13
C GLY A 479 12.83 -57.63 -17.81
N ASN A 480 12.79 -57.73 -19.11
CA ASN A 480 11.69 -57.35 -20.01
C ASN A 480 10.39 -58.09 -19.69
N TYR A 481 9.23 -57.50 -20.03
CA TYR A 481 8.14 -58.09 -20.86
C TYR A 481 7.03 -57.02 -20.99
N GLU A 482 6.83 -56.49 -22.11
CA GLU A 482 5.93 -56.63 -23.24
C GLU A 482 4.43 -56.88 -22.94
N ARG A 483 3.66 -55.97 -23.50
CA ARG A 483 2.56 -56.10 -24.49
C ARG A 483 1.10 -56.14 -24.04
N ARG A 484 0.38 -55.27 -24.74
CA ARG A 484 -0.93 -55.43 -25.42
C ARG A 484 -2.21 -55.21 -24.63
N GLY A 485 -3.04 -54.34 -25.26
CA GLY A 485 -4.45 -54.53 -25.41
C GLY A 485 -5.25 -53.27 -25.76
N GLU A 486 -5.28 -52.95 -27.05
CA GLU A 486 -6.32 -52.10 -27.65
C GLU A 486 -7.70 -52.74 -27.47
N ARG A 487 -8.74 -51.93 -27.24
CA ARG A 487 -10.07 -52.12 -27.88
C ARG A 487 -10.88 -50.81 -27.84
N SER A 488 -11.07 -50.30 -29.04
CA SER A 488 -12.14 -49.41 -29.47
C SER A 488 -13.52 -50.08 -29.30
N PHE A 489 -14.53 -49.33 -28.97
CA PHE A 489 -15.88 -49.50 -29.52
C PHE A 489 -16.63 -48.16 -29.56
N ASP A 490 -17.16 -47.94 -30.64
CA ASP A 490 -17.87 -46.97 -31.43
C ASP A 490 -19.39 -47.00 -31.15
N ARG A 491 -20.04 -45.90 -31.47
CA ARG A 491 -21.46 -45.72 -31.85
C ARG A 491 -22.56 -45.66 -30.82
N GLY A 492 -23.37 -44.58 -31.02
CA GLY A 492 -24.78 -44.56 -30.71
C GLY A 492 -25.42 -43.17 -30.66
N ASN A 493 -25.65 -42.65 -31.84
CA ASN A 493 -26.57 -41.56 -32.15
C ASN A 493 -28.01 -41.92 -31.77
N ARG A 494 -28.79 -40.99 -31.19
CA ARG A 494 -30.26 -40.87 -31.46
C ARG A 494 -30.80 -39.51 -31.02
N ASP A 495 -31.29 -38.81 -32.01
CA ASP A 495 -32.28 -37.77 -31.96
C ASP A 495 -33.55 -38.22 -31.18
N ASP A 496 -34.23 -37.25 -30.55
CA ASP A 496 -35.68 -37.08 -30.80
C ASP A 496 -36.18 -35.74 -30.24
N ARG A 497 -36.97 -35.12 -31.09
CA ARG A 497 -37.79 -33.92 -31.00
C ARG A 497 -38.99 -34.11 -30.05
N PHE A 498 -39.52 -33.01 -29.60
CA PHE A 498 -40.94 -32.53 -29.45
C PHE A 498 -40.88 -31.40 -28.42
N GLY A 499 -41.36 -30.17 -28.63
CA GLY A 499 -42.54 -29.72 -29.31
C GLY A 499 -43.59 -29.27 -28.27
N GLY A 500 -43.94 -27.99 -28.20
CA GLY A 500 -45.07 -27.55 -27.39
C GLY A 500 -45.08 -26.10 -26.94
N SER A 501 -45.60 -25.26 -27.73
CA SER A 501 -46.20 -23.95 -27.72
C SER A 501 -47.27 -23.70 -26.64
N SER A 502 -47.37 -22.45 -26.16
CA SER A 502 -48.60 -21.62 -25.95
C SER A 502 -48.16 -20.32 -25.25
N GLN A 503 -48.24 -19.22 -25.89
CA GLN A 503 -49.25 -18.22 -26.24
C GLN A 503 -50.15 -17.75 -25.07
N ARG A 504 -50.16 -16.42 -24.99
CA ARG A 504 -51.13 -15.40 -24.54
C ARG A 504 -50.64 -14.58 -23.38
N GLY A 505 -50.73 -13.28 -23.38
CA GLY A 505 -51.50 -12.34 -24.18
C GLY A 505 -51.24 -10.89 -23.77
N SER A 506 -51.43 -10.09 -24.71
CA SER A 506 -51.40 -8.65 -24.85
C SER A 506 -52.33 -7.85 -23.93
N ARG A 507 -51.96 -6.58 -23.68
CA ARG A 507 -52.80 -5.33 -23.69
C ARG A 507 -51.83 -4.17 -23.40
N SER A 508 -51.49 -3.27 -24.31
CA SER A 508 -52.07 -2.20 -25.08
C SER A 508 -52.91 -1.17 -24.28
N SER A 509 -52.39 0.06 -24.25
CA SER A 509 -53.03 1.38 -24.38
C SER A 509 -51.91 2.41 -24.17
N GLY A 510 -51.57 3.30 -24.99
CA GLY A 510 -52.26 4.01 -26.04
C GLY A 510 -52.39 5.50 -25.68
N TYR A 511 -52.01 6.37 -26.60
CA TYR A 511 -52.22 7.82 -26.69
C TYR A 511 -51.22 8.70 -25.93
N GLY A 512 -50.67 9.79 -26.46
CA GLY A 512 -51.02 10.52 -27.68
C GLY A 512 -50.00 11.62 -27.96
N ASP A 513 -49.94 11.88 -29.14
CA ASP A 513 -49.28 12.80 -30.03
C ASP A 513 -49.62 14.30 -29.76
N ARG A 514 -48.75 15.17 -30.23
CA ARG A 514 -48.81 16.58 -30.63
C ARG A 514 -47.71 17.40 -29.98
N GLY A 515 -46.93 18.16 -30.70
CA GLY A 515 -46.98 18.74 -32.01
C GLY A 515 -45.84 19.76 -32.13
N SER A 516 -45.37 19.89 -33.29
CA SER A 516 -44.42 20.82 -33.91
C SER A 516 -44.59 22.30 -33.62
N SER A 517 -43.46 23.06 -33.63
CA SER A 517 -43.21 24.30 -34.41
C SER A 517 -41.86 24.91 -33.95
N SER A 518 -40.80 24.99 -34.68
CA SER A 518 -40.27 25.87 -35.72
C SER A 518 -40.36 27.39 -35.44
N TYR A 519 -39.26 28.05 -35.81
CA TYR A 519 -38.84 29.45 -35.94
C TYR A 519 -37.93 29.94 -34.81
N GLY A 520 -36.70 30.38 -35.01
CA GLY A 520 -36.15 31.16 -36.12
C GLY A 520 -35.66 32.53 -35.62
N ARG A 521 -34.38 32.64 -35.44
CA ARG A 521 -33.43 33.70 -35.77
C ARG A 521 -32.11 33.53 -35.02
#